data_02db650903cf5d1ebc1f451d1acb2f99
#
_entry.id   02db650903cf5d1ebc1f451d1acb2f99
#
_cell.length_a   1.000
_cell.length_b   1.000
_cell.length_c   1.000
_cell.angle_alpha   90.00
_cell.angle_beta   90.00
_cell.angle_gamma   90.00
#
_symmetry.space_group_name_H-M   'P 1'
#
loop_
_entity.id
_entity.type
_entity.pdbx_description
1 polymer ?
#
loop_
_entity_poly.entity_id
_entity_poly.type
_entity_poly.pdbx_seq_one_letter_code
_entity_poly.pdbx_strand_id
1 'polypeptide(L)'
;MRFEWPSFALPGIDVDEESRLPYCMDRRRFITSAAGVLAFQSNSNALAQSAAQSVSGRPADTIARDEDFWLNIRHAFTVDRNMINLNNGGVSPSPKVVMDTEIRYLEVENMSPSYYMWQVLDPGIETVRRRLARTFGCDPEEIAITRNASEALEIVQLGLELKTGDEVLTTNQDYPRMITTWQQRERRDGIVLKQITFPVPPPSLDYLAKRIEEQITPKTKVIHICHMTNRTGQIFPVKTICQMGRARGIDVIIDGAHAFAQFPFQQQDLDCDYYGTSLHKWVLAPIGTGMLYVRKSRIAKIWPMMPAPESMQGNIRKFEEIGTHPASQRNAITEALNFHESIGAERKAERLRYLRKRWSNQLRELPGVKILNSEDPEQSCAIGFISVDGFDAPQLAMHLWDKYRIWTVAIVTPGEYQGLRITPNVYSTLEEIDTFTEVMTRIIKRGSLA
;
A
#
# COMPACT_ATOMS: atom_id res chain seq x y z
N MET A 1 -11.94 -28.05 1.15
CA MET A 1 -13.14 -28.82 0.81
C MET A 1 -12.93 -29.46 -0.54
N ARG A 2 -12.87 -30.78 -0.64
CA ARG A 2 -12.91 -31.45 -1.94
C ARG A 2 -14.36 -31.41 -2.40
N PHE A 3 -14.64 -30.71 -3.48
CA PHE A 3 -15.92 -30.84 -4.18
C PHE A 3 -15.88 -32.17 -4.93
N GLU A 4 -16.65 -33.14 -4.47
CA GLU A 4 -16.99 -34.33 -5.24
C GLU A 4 -18.13 -33.94 -6.19
N TRP A 5 -17.85 -33.98 -7.49
CA TRP A 5 -18.89 -33.86 -8.51
C TRP A 5 -19.72 -35.15 -8.56
N PRO A 6 -21.06 -35.06 -8.63
CA PRO A 6 -21.86 -36.25 -8.85
C PRO A 6 -21.51 -36.86 -10.20
N SER A 7 -21.19 -38.14 -10.20
CA SER A 7 -20.95 -38.93 -11.41
C SER A 7 -22.29 -39.04 -12.20
N PHE A 8 -22.37 -38.30 -13.30
CA PHE A 8 -23.38 -38.55 -14.31
C PHE A 8 -22.95 -39.75 -15.14
N ALA A 9 -23.42 -40.94 -14.80
CA ALA A 9 -23.34 -42.10 -15.66
C ALA A 9 -24.37 -41.97 -16.78
N LEU A 10 -23.95 -41.81 -18.02
CA LEU A 10 -24.79 -42.00 -19.20
C LEU A 10 -24.89 -43.50 -19.46
N PRO A 11 -26.13 -44.06 -19.57
CA PRO A 11 -26.27 -45.45 -19.85
C PRO A 11 -25.94 -45.78 -21.31
N GLY A 12 -24.99 -46.69 -21.54
CA GLY A 12 -24.87 -47.39 -22.81
C GLY A 12 -23.66 -47.07 -23.72
N ILE A 13 -22.49 -46.73 -23.16
CA ILE A 13 -21.25 -46.72 -23.94
C ILE A 13 -20.28 -47.65 -23.27
N ASP A 14 -20.07 -48.83 -23.90
CA ASP A 14 -18.98 -49.73 -23.61
C ASP A 14 -17.66 -49.07 -24.02
N VAL A 15 -16.83 -48.68 -23.05
CA VAL A 15 -15.55 -48.02 -23.32
C VAL A 15 -14.47 -49.10 -23.23
N ASP A 16 -13.95 -49.49 -24.37
CA ASP A 16 -12.80 -50.38 -24.50
C ASP A 16 -11.60 -49.86 -23.65
N GLU A 17 -10.96 -50.72 -22.94
CA GLU A 17 -9.89 -50.48 -21.95
C GLU A 17 -8.58 -49.92 -22.55
N GLU A 18 -8.50 -49.71 -23.88
CA GLU A 18 -7.31 -49.27 -24.61
C GLU A 18 -7.24 -47.77 -24.94
N SER A 19 -8.24 -46.96 -24.58
CA SER A 19 -8.18 -45.52 -24.82
C SER A 19 -7.76 -44.72 -23.58
N ARG A 20 -6.71 -45.11 -22.89
CA ARG A 20 -6.03 -44.23 -21.91
C ARG A 20 -5.31 -43.15 -22.68
N LEU A 21 -5.86 -41.95 -22.64
CA LEU A 21 -5.24 -40.72 -23.20
C LEU A 21 -3.80 -40.57 -22.69
N PRO A 22 -2.79 -40.38 -23.57
CA PRO A 22 -1.38 -40.29 -23.20
C PRO A 22 -0.98 -38.88 -22.70
N TYR A 23 -1.76 -38.29 -21.82
CA TYR A 23 -1.44 -36.97 -21.22
C TYR A 23 -1.46 -37.01 -19.69
N CYS A 24 -0.78 -37.97 -19.10
CA CYS A 24 -0.22 -37.81 -17.77
C CYS A 24 1.17 -37.19 -17.94
N MET A 25 1.27 -35.84 -17.84
CA MET A 25 2.59 -35.20 -17.83
C MET A 25 3.36 -35.77 -16.64
N ASP A 26 4.45 -36.49 -16.92
CA ASP A 26 5.38 -37.02 -15.93
C ASP A 26 5.87 -35.83 -15.05
N ARG A 27 5.92 -36.05 -13.76
CA ARG A 27 6.42 -35.09 -12.76
C ARG A 27 7.76 -34.45 -13.18
N ARG A 28 8.61 -35.17 -13.93
CA ARG A 28 9.87 -34.64 -14.49
C ARG A 28 9.62 -33.63 -15.63
N ARG A 29 8.63 -33.86 -16.50
CA ARG A 29 8.26 -32.92 -17.57
C ARG A 29 7.60 -31.66 -17.03
N PHE A 30 6.83 -31.80 -15.96
CA PHE A 30 6.27 -30.62 -15.24
C PHE A 30 7.40 -29.79 -14.61
N ILE A 31 8.38 -30.43 -13.95
CA ILE A 31 9.53 -29.73 -13.36
C ILE A 31 10.42 -29.10 -14.43
N THR A 32 10.63 -29.74 -15.59
CA THR A 32 11.41 -29.16 -16.69
C THR A 32 10.65 -28.04 -17.41
N SER A 33 9.31 -28.09 -17.52
CA SER A 33 8.50 -26.99 -18.03
C SER A 33 8.45 -25.82 -17.04
N ALA A 34 8.33 -26.10 -15.75
CA ALA A 34 8.42 -25.09 -14.70
C ALA A 34 9.85 -24.50 -14.58
N ALA A 35 10.90 -25.30 -14.76
CA ALA A 35 12.28 -24.82 -14.79
C ALA A 35 12.57 -23.97 -16.05
N GLY A 36 11.96 -24.29 -17.20
CA GLY A 36 12.03 -23.47 -18.40
C GLY A 36 11.34 -22.11 -18.23
N VAL A 37 10.25 -22.04 -17.47
CA VAL A 37 9.58 -20.80 -17.10
C VAL A 37 10.41 -19.97 -16.09
N LEU A 38 11.16 -20.64 -15.22
CA LEU A 38 12.07 -19.99 -14.27
C LEU A 38 13.36 -19.44 -14.93
N ALA A 39 13.80 -20.01 -16.05
CA ALA A 39 15.03 -19.58 -16.74
C ALA A 39 14.90 -18.26 -17.54
N PHE A 40 13.69 -17.76 -17.76
CA PHE A 40 13.43 -16.45 -18.35
C PHE A 40 13.11 -15.36 -17.30
N GLN A 41 13.63 -15.48 -16.07
CA GLN A 41 13.62 -14.34 -15.15
C GLN A 41 14.41 -13.19 -15.78
N SER A 42 13.68 -12.16 -16.15
CA SER A 42 14.17 -11.03 -16.90
C SER A 42 15.39 -10.38 -16.24
N ASN A 43 16.29 -9.82 -17.05
CA ASN A 43 17.47 -9.04 -16.65
C ASN A 43 17.20 -7.93 -15.61
N SER A 44 15.94 -7.54 -15.40
CA SER A 44 15.56 -6.46 -14.48
C SER A 44 15.75 -6.79 -12.98
N ASN A 45 15.47 -8.04 -12.55
CA ASN A 45 15.80 -8.46 -11.17
C ASN A 45 17.31 -8.62 -11.01
N ALA A 46 17.99 -9.11 -12.04
CA ALA A 46 19.45 -9.20 -12.04
C ALA A 46 20.10 -7.81 -11.92
N LEU A 47 19.55 -6.79 -12.57
CA LEU A 47 20.03 -5.40 -12.45
C LEU A 47 19.84 -4.85 -11.02
N ALA A 48 18.67 -5.02 -10.43
CA ALA A 48 18.40 -4.56 -9.07
C ALA A 48 19.26 -5.32 -8.03
N GLN A 49 19.43 -6.64 -8.20
CA GLN A 49 20.28 -7.46 -7.34
C GLN A 49 21.77 -7.13 -7.51
N SER A 50 22.24 -6.95 -8.75
CA SER A 50 23.63 -6.53 -9.03
C SER A 50 23.92 -5.15 -8.46
N ALA A 51 23.00 -4.19 -8.62
CA ALA A 51 23.12 -2.88 -8.02
C ALA A 51 23.15 -2.98 -6.47
N ALA A 52 22.29 -3.81 -5.87
CA ALA A 52 22.28 -4.02 -4.42
C ALA A 52 23.59 -4.65 -3.90
N GLN A 53 24.19 -5.56 -4.66
CA GLN A 53 25.50 -6.17 -4.33
C GLN A 53 26.64 -5.16 -4.39
N SER A 54 26.64 -4.25 -5.38
CA SER A 54 27.69 -3.23 -5.55
C SER A 54 27.74 -2.21 -4.39
N VAL A 55 26.67 -2.07 -3.62
CA VAL A 55 26.57 -1.15 -2.47
C VAL A 55 26.50 -1.89 -1.12
N SER A 56 26.80 -3.19 -1.11
CA SER A 56 26.79 -3.99 0.12
C SER A 56 27.74 -3.41 1.18
N GLY A 57 27.25 -3.29 2.43
CA GLY A 57 28.02 -2.74 3.55
C GLY A 57 28.15 -1.21 3.59
N ARG A 58 27.65 -0.48 2.59
CA ARG A 58 27.62 0.99 2.62
C ARG A 58 26.42 1.52 3.40
N PRO A 59 26.55 2.64 4.16
CA PRO A 59 25.44 3.26 4.89
C PRO A 59 24.30 3.69 3.96
N ALA A 60 23.05 3.55 4.43
CA ALA A 60 21.87 3.82 3.63
C ALA A 60 21.76 5.31 3.21
N ASP A 61 22.15 6.24 4.08
CA ASP A 61 22.17 7.67 3.81
C ASP A 61 23.20 8.07 2.73
N THR A 62 24.33 7.38 2.67
CA THR A 62 25.34 7.54 1.60
C THR A 62 24.77 7.03 0.28
N ILE A 63 24.12 5.86 0.26
CA ILE A 63 23.52 5.27 -0.94
C ILE A 63 22.33 6.12 -1.42
N ALA A 64 21.61 6.78 -0.51
CA ALA A 64 20.51 7.68 -0.88
C ALA A 64 20.93 8.78 -1.90
N ARG A 65 22.20 9.12 -1.96
CA ARG A 65 22.80 10.12 -2.85
C ARG A 65 23.61 9.55 -4.02
N ASP A 66 23.70 8.23 -4.13
CA ASP A 66 24.45 7.53 -5.19
C ASP A 66 23.57 7.41 -6.45
N GLU A 67 23.68 8.41 -7.33
CA GLU A 67 22.83 8.46 -8.52
C GLU A 67 23.07 7.30 -9.49
N ASP A 68 24.27 6.71 -9.54
CA ASP A 68 24.54 5.54 -10.38
C ASP A 68 23.75 4.34 -9.91
N PHE A 69 23.63 4.14 -8.57
CA PHE A 69 22.75 3.11 -8.01
C PHE A 69 21.29 3.36 -8.37
N TRP A 70 20.77 4.58 -8.17
CA TRP A 70 19.36 4.89 -8.41
C TRP A 70 19.00 4.94 -9.90
N LEU A 71 19.97 5.24 -10.77
CA LEU A 71 19.78 5.13 -12.21
C LEU A 71 19.53 3.67 -12.63
N ASN A 72 20.26 2.71 -12.07
CA ASN A 72 20.03 1.28 -12.28
C ASN A 72 18.63 0.86 -11.79
N ILE A 73 18.19 1.37 -10.63
CA ILE A 73 16.83 1.14 -10.14
C ILE A 73 15.79 1.77 -11.09
N ARG A 74 16.02 2.99 -11.60
CA ARG A 74 15.13 3.64 -12.59
C ARG A 74 14.96 2.81 -13.86
N HIS A 75 16.03 2.19 -14.35
CA HIS A 75 16.00 1.35 -15.55
C HIS A 75 15.09 0.11 -15.43
N ALA A 76 14.73 -0.27 -14.20
CA ALA A 76 13.74 -1.33 -13.98
C ALA A 76 12.29 -0.90 -14.26
N PHE A 77 12.04 0.39 -14.55
CA PHE A 77 10.69 0.92 -14.78
C PHE A 77 10.49 1.39 -16.23
N THR A 78 9.27 1.14 -16.75
CA THR A 78 8.80 1.66 -18.04
C THR A 78 7.84 2.83 -17.79
N VAL A 79 8.38 3.95 -17.30
CA VAL A 79 7.59 5.15 -17.03
C VAL A 79 7.58 6.10 -18.23
N ASP A 80 6.51 6.89 -18.35
CA ASP A 80 6.47 7.98 -19.34
C ASP A 80 7.51 9.04 -18.96
N ARG A 81 8.44 9.29 -19.87
CA ARG A 81 9.54 10.24 -19.67
C ARG A 81 9.21 11.66 -20.13
N ASN A 82 8.03 11.87 -20.72
CA ASN A 82 7.57 13.19 -21.14
C ASN A 82 6.84 13.94 -20.02
N MET A 83 6.72 13.34 -18.83
CA MET A 83 6.13 13.94 -17.66
C MET A 83 6.95 13.68 -16.40
N ILE A 84 6.89 14.60 -15.46
CA ILE A 84 7.44 14.44 -14.11
C ILE A 84 6.31 14.00 -13.19
N ASN A 85 6.35 12.74 -12.75
CA ASN A 85 5.33 12.20 -11.85
C ASN A 85 5.73 12.39 -10.37
N LEU A 86 5.09 13.34 -9.70
CA LEU A 86 5.23 13.60 -8.26
C LEU A 86 3.97 13.22 -7.48
N ASN A 87 3.13 12.30 -8.02
CA ASN A 87 1.94 11.78 -7.35
C ASN A 87 1.98 10.26 -7.15
N ASN A 88 3.15 9.71 -6.82
CA ASN A 88 3.29 8.27 -6.55
C ASN A 88 2.55 7.80 -5.27
N GLY A 89 2.19 8.74 -4.39
CA GLY A 89 1.32 8.45 -3.24
C GLY A 89 -0.12 8.07 -3.62
N GLY A 90 -0.58 8.38 -4.83
CA GLY A 90 -1.85 7.89 -5.36
C GLY A 90 -1.74 6.40 -5.69
N VAL A 91 -1.02 6.11 -6.74
CA VAL A 91 -0.61 4.79 -7.23
C VAL A 91 0.80 4.91 -7.79
N SER A 92 1.65 3.92 -7.57
CA SER A 92 3.00 3.88 -8.14
C SER A 92 3.07 2.92 -9.33
N PRO A 93 3.90 3.20 -10.35
CA PRO A 93 4.17 2.22 -11.40
C PRO A 93 4.88 1.00 -10.82
N SER A 94 4.56 -0.18 -11.32
CA SER A 94 5.29 -1.41 -11.01
C SER A 94 6.59 -1.49 -11.84
N PRO A 95 7.66 -2.09 -11.30
CA PRO A 95 8.83 -2.44 -12.10
C PRO A 95 8.46 -3.37 -13.25
N LYS A 96 9.20 -3.31 -14.34
CA LYS A 96 8.93 -4.13 -15.54
C LYS A 96 8.86 -5.63 -15.23
N VAL A 97 9.72 -6.14 -14.34
CA VAL A 97 9.71 -7.55 -13.92
C VAL A 97 8.39 -7.96 -13.28
N VAL A 98 7.76 -7.08 -12.51
CA VAL A 98 6.45 -7.31 -11.87
C VAL A 98 5.35 -7.36 -12.93
N MET A 99 5.35 -6.41 -13.86
CA MET A 99 4.39 -6.38 -14.98
C MET A 99 4.54 -7.59 -15.91
N ASP A 100 5.77 -7.94 -16.28
CA ASP A 100 6.04 -9.10 -17.15
C ASP A 100 5.56 -10.40 -16.49
N THR A 101 5.68 -10.49 -15.17
CA THR A 101 5.21 -11.64 -14.38
C THR A 101 3.69 -11.68 -14.31
N GLU A 102 3.03 -10.55 -14.09
CA GLU A 102 1.57 -10.45 -14.12
C GLU A 102 1.01 -10.86 -15.48
N ILE A 103 1.57 -10.31 -16.58
CA ILE A 103 1.17 -10.65 -17.96
C ILE A 103 1.32 -12.14 -18.22
N ARG A 104 2.45 -12.73 -17.83
CA ARG A 104 2.71 -14.18 -17.99
C ARG A 104 1.68 -15.02 -17.23
N TYR A 105 1.37 -14.67 -16.01
CA TYR A 105 0.35 -15.40 -15.25
C TYR A 105 -1.05 -15.22 -15.87
N LEU A 106 -1.37 -14.03 -16.40
CA LEU A 106 -2.61 -13.79 -17.13
C LEU A 106 -2.71 -14.66 -18.39
N GLU A 107 -1.62 -14.80 -19.15
CA GLU A 107 -1.56 -15.70 -20.31
C GLU A 107 -1.75 -17.17 -19.88
N VAL A 108 -1.11 -17.61 -18.79
CA VAL A 108 -1.25 -18.97 -18.25
C VAL A 108 -2.68 -19.25 -17.81
N GLU A 109 -3.30 -18.34 -17.03
CA GLU A 109 -4.68 -18.54 -16.57
C GLU A 109 -5.66 -18.58 -17.73
N ASN A 110 -5.40 -17.82 -18.82
CA ASN A 110 -6.28 -17.79 -20.01
C ASN A 110 -6.18 -19.05 -20.90
N MET A 111 -5.14 -19.89 -20.73
CA MET A 111 -5.04 -21.17 -21.50
C MET A 111 -6.15 -22.17 -21.14
N SER A 112 -6.53 -22.26 -19.87
CA SER A 112 -7.68 -23.03 -19.38
C SER A 112 -8.06 -22.50 -17.98
N PRO A 113 -8.92 -21.46 -17.89
CA PRO A 113 -9.07 -20.67 -16.67
C PRO A 113 -9.41 -21.50 -15.42
N SER A 114 -10.44 -22.35 -15.47
CA SER A 114 -10.85 -23.16 -14.30
C SER A 114 -9.76 -24.13 -13.80
N TYR A 115 -8.86 -24.58 -14.67
CA TYR A 115 -7.75 -25.43 -14.27
C TYR A 115 -6.58 -24.61 -13.74
N TYR A 116 -6.05 -23.68 -14.57
CA TYR A 116 -4.83 -22.96 -14.21
C TYR A 116 -5.03 -21.99 -13.04
N MET A 117 -6.18 -21.31 -12.96
CA MET A 117 -6.47 -20.47 -11.81
C MET A 117 -6.52 -21.29 -10.52
N TRP A 118 -7.40 -22.29 -10.47
CA TRP A 118 -7.74 -22.96 -9.21
C TRP A 118 -6.78 -24.09 -8.83
N GLN A 119 -6.18 -24.78 -9.80
CA GLN A 119 -5.30 -25.93 -9.51
C GLN A 119 -3.81 -25.55 -9.50
N VAL A 120 -3.42 -24.44 -10.16
CA VAL A 120 -2.01 -24.08 -10.35
C VAL A 120 -1.68 -22.76 -9.64
N LEU A 121 -2.40 -21.67 -9.92
CA LEU A 121 -2.06 -20.33 -9.46
C LEU A 121 -2.57 -20.05 -8.03
N ASP A 122 -3.77 -20.47 -7.67
CA ASP A 122 -4.31 -20.27 -6.32
C ASP A 122 -3.46 -20.92 -5.22
N PRO A 123 -2.93 -22.14 -5.37
CA PRO A 123 -1.97 -22.69 -4.40
C PRO A 123 -0.70 -21.85 -4.25
N GLY A 124 -0.29 -21.13 -5.29
CA GLY A 124 0.86 -20.20 -5.27
C GLY A 124 0.68 -19.01 -4.31
N ILE A 125 -0.56 -18.61 -4.07
CA ILE A 125 -0.93 -17.47 -3.21
C ILE A 125 -0.45 -17.68 -1.77
N GLU A 126 -0.40 -18.93 -1.29
CA GLU A 126 0.13 -19.23 0.05
C GLU A 126 1.62 -18.87 0.19
N THR A 127 2.38 -18.90 -0.90
CA THR A 127 3.76 -18.41 -0.90
C THR A 127 3.81 -16.89 -0.80
N VAL A 128 2.93 -16.18 -1.50
CA VAL A 128 2.78 -14.73 -1.39
C VAL A 128 2.42 -14.34 0.04
N ARG A 129 1.43 -15.02 0.64
CA ARG A 129 0.99 -14.79 2.03
C ARG A 129 2.14 -14.93 3.02
N ARG A 130 2.92 -16.01 2.94
CA ARG A 130 4.11 -16.23 3.79
C ARG A 130 5.15 -15.12 3.62
N ARG A 131 5.33 -14.61 2.41
CA ARG A 131 6.29 -13.52 2.14
C ARG A 131 5.81 -12.18 2.67
N LEU A 132 4.54 -11.85 2.48
CA LEU A 132 3.94 -10.65 3.07
C LEU A 132 4.03 -10.68 4.61
N ALA A 133 3.70 -11.82 5.21
CA ALA A 133 3.81 -12.01 6.65
C ALA A 133 5.24 -11.82 7.17
N ARG A 134 6.24 -12.36 6.45
CA ARG A 134 7.67 -12.14 6.76
C ARG A 134 8.04 -10.66 6.69
N THR A 135 7.60 -9.97 5.64
CA THR A 135 7.89 -8.54 5.44
C THR A 135 7.23 -7.68 6.52
N PHE A 136 6.02 -8.05 6.95
CA PHE A 136 5.29 -7.33 8.01
C PHE A 136 5.69 -7.79 9.44
N GLY A 137 6.28 -8.97 9.59
CA GLY A 137 6.73 -9.52 10.88
C GLY A 137 5.61 -10.17 11.70
N CYS A 138 4.77 -11.02 11.07
CA CYS A 138 3.65 -11.70 11.71
C CYS A 138 3.48 -13.15 11.23
N ASP A 139 2.49 -13.86 11.79
CA ASP A 139 2.10 -15.20 11.32
C ASP A 139 1.37 -15.08 9.96
N PRO A 140 1.67 -15.92 8.95
CA PRO A 140 0.91 -15.99 7.69
C PRO A 140 -0.61 -16.18 7.90
N GLU A 141 -1.02 -16.87 8.95
CA GLU A 141 -2.43 -17.08 9.29
C GLU A 141 -3.14 -15.81 9.83
N GLU A 142 -2.45 -14.68 9.85
CA GLU A 142 -2.98 -13.37 10.20
C GLU A 142 -3.08 -12.42 8.99
N ILE A 143 -2.69 -12.88 7.78
CA ILE A 143 -2.68 -12.08 6.54
C ILE A 143 -3.76 -12.56 5.56
N ALA A 144 -4.63 -11.65 5.15
CA ALA A 144 -5.47 -11.80 3.95
C ALA A 144 -4.95 -10.91 2.81
N ILE A 145 -4.99 -11.44 1.58
CA ILE A 145 -4.61 -10.69 0.38
C ILE A 145 -5.87 -10.07 -0.21
N THR A 146 -5.91 -8.75 -0.24
CA THR A 146 -7.05 -7.95 -0.71
C THR A 146 -6.68 -7.21 -2.00
N ARG A 147 -7.66 -6.49 -2.59
CA ARG A 147 -7.44 -5.70 -3.81
C ARG A 147 -6.81 -4.33 -3.53
N ASN A 148 -6.94 -3.82 -2.33
CA ASN A 148 -6.36 -2.53 -1.91
C ASN A 148 -6.61 -2.30 -0.40
N ALA A 149 -6.07 -1.18 0.13
CA ALA A 149 -6.30 -0.78 1.51
C ALA A 149 -7.78 -0.49 1.82
N SER A 150 -8.55 0.03 0.85
CA SER A 150 -9.97 0.33 1.08
C SER A 150 -10.74 -0.94 1.40
N GLU A 151 -10.61 -1.98 0.58
CA GLU A 151 -11.22 -3.28 0.86
C GLU A 151 -10.74 -3.86 2.20
N ALA A 152 -9.43 -3.84 2.45
CA ALA A 152 -8.85 -4.36 3.69
C ALA A 152 -9.43 -3.69 4.93
N LEU A 153 -9.53 -2.36 4.91
CA LEU A 153 -10.04 -1.58 6.04
C LEU A 153 -11.57 -1.66 6.15
N GLU A 154 -12.28 -1.65 5.01
CA GLU A 154 -13.74 -1.78 4.98
C GLU A 154 -14.22 -3.14 5.48
N ILE A 155 -13.46 -4.22 5.25
CA ILE A 155 -13.72 -5.53 5.88
C ILE A 155 -13.81 -5.38 7.40
N VAL A 156 -12.86 -4.67 8.01
CA VAL A 156 -12.85 -4.45 9.46
C VAL A 156 -13.94 -3.45 9.88
N GLN A 157 -14.03 -2.31 9.17
CA GLN A 157 -15.02 -1.28 9.48
C GLN A 157 -16.46 -1.79 9.43
N LEU A 158 -16.79 -2.63 8.44
CA LEU A 158 -18.15 -3.17 8.26
C LEU A 158 -18.38 -4.45 9.07
N GLY A 159 -17.31 -5.21 9.33
CA GLY A 159 -17.38 -6.49 10.03
C GLY A 159 -17.37 -6.41 11.56
N LEU A 160 -17.00 -5.26 12.15
CA LEU A 160 -17.09 -5.06 13.59
C LEU A 160 -18.54 -4.88 14.05
N GLU A 161 -18.95 -5.64 15.06
CA GLU A 161 -20.25 -5.47 15.70
C GLU A 161 -20.25 -4.25 16.61
N LEU A 162 -20.93 -3.19 16.18
CA LEU A 162 -21.13 -1.96 16.93
C LEU A 162 -22.62 -1.72 17.13
N LYS A 163 -22.98 -1.10 18.24
CA LYS A 163 -24.36 -0.77 18.62
C LYS A 163 -24.64 0.72 18.46
N THR A 164 -25.90 1.08 18.37
CA THR A 164 -26.33 2.47 18.41
C THR A 164 -25.75 3.20 19.62
N GLY A 165 -25.10 4.34 19.37
CA GLY A 165 -24.43 5.15 20.38
C GLY A 165 -22.98 4.76 20.69
N ASP A 166 -22.45 3.65 20.14
CA ASP A 166 -21.02 3.35 20.20
C ASP A 166 -20.23 4.41 19.42
N GLU A 167 -19.10 4.85 19.96
CA GLU A 167 -18.29 5.90 19.36
C GLU A 167 -17.11 5.31 18.59
N VAL A 168 -16.88 5.87 17.40
CA VAL A 168 -15.70 5.65 16.59
C VAL A 168 -14.89 6.94 16.53
N LEU A 169 -13.64 6.87 16.94
CA LEU A 169 -12.70 7.98 16.98
C LEU A 169 -11.73 7.91 15.81
N THR A 170 -11.65 8.96 14.99
CA THR A 170 -10.73 9.09 13.86
C THR A 170 -10.20 10.52 13.80
N THR A 171 -9.37 10.85 12.81
CA THR A 171 -8.93 12.22 12.59
C THR A 171 -9.54 12.78 11.29
N ASN A 172 -9.61 14.10 11.16
CA ASN A 172 -10.01 14.76 9.91
C ASN A 172 -8.93 14.63 8.82
N GLN A 173 -7.75 14.08 9.15
CA GLN A 173 -6.64 13.81 8.25
C GLN A 173 -6.66 12.37 7.69
N ASP A 174 -7.54 11.51 8.21
CA ASP A 174 -7.71 10.15 7.72
C ASP A 174 -8.28 10.14 6.29
N TYR A 175 -8.08 9.01 5.60
CA TYR A 175 -8.45 8.91 4.19
C TYR A 175 -9.96 9.10 4.02
N PRO A 176 -10.41 10.00 3.12
CA PRO A 176 -11.83 10.37 3.02
C PRO A 176 -12.78 9.18 2.79
N ARG A 177 -12.34 8.14 2.07
CA ARG A 177 -13.16 6.94 1.85
C ARG A 177 -13.42 6.19 3.17
N MET A 178 -12.43 6.10 4.05
CA MET A 178 -12.60 5.47 5.37
C MET A 178 -13.54 6.28 6.27
N ILE A 179 -13.45 7.61 6.21
CA ILE A 179 -14.40 8.50 6.88
C ILE A 179 -15.81 8.29 6.33
N THR A 180 -15.98 8.21 5.00
CA THR A 180 -17.28 7.97 4.35
C THR A 180 -17.90 6.63 4.77
N THR A 181 -17.08 5.59 4.93
CA THR A 181 -17.57 4.28 5.42
C THR A 181 -18.09 4.39 6.85
N TRP A 182 -17.40 5.11 7.75
CA TRP A 182 -17.91 5.38 9.10
C TRP A 182 -19.17 6.25 9.10
N GLN A 183 -19.26 7.26 8.25
CA GLN A 183 -20.48 8.06 8.06
C GLN A 183 -21.65 7.21 7.54
N GLN A 184 -21.39 6.22 6.69
CA GLN A 184 -22.42 5.26 6.28
C GLN A 184 -22.89 4.44 7.47
N ARG A 185 -22.02 3.95 8.33
CA ARG A 185 -22.36 3.22 9.55
C ARG A 185 -23.10 4.09 10.56
N GLU A 186 -22.72 5.37 10.68
CA GLU A 186 -23.45 6.33 11.51
C GLU A 186 -24.92 6.43 11.08
N ARG A 187 -25.20 6.55 9.77
CA ARG A 187 -26.57 6.57 9.22
C ARG A 187 -27.28 5.25 9.33
N ARG A 188 -26.59 4.11 9.14
CA ARG A 188 -27.18 2.78 9.09
C ARG A 188 -27.35 2.16 10.47
N ASP A 189 -26.32 2.25 11.30
CA ASP A 189 -26.21 1.50 12.56
C ASP A 189 -26.39 2.39 13.80
N GLY A 190 -26.43 3.73 13.61
CA GLY A 190 -26.59 4.70 14.70
C GLY A 190 -25.35 4.86 15.58
N ILE A 191 -24.17 4.52 15.10
CA ILE A 191 -22.89 4.83 15.79
C ILE A 191 -22.64 6.33 15.77
N VAL A 192 -21.68 6.80 16.54
CA VAL A 192 -21.27 8.21 16.59
C VAL A 192 -19.82 8.34 16.07
N LEU A 193 -19.64 9.03 14.96
CA LEU A 193 -18.32 9.30 14.41
C LEU A 193 -17.74 10.59 15.01
N LYS A 194 -16.59 10.49 15.67
CA LYS A 194 -15.82 11.62 16.20
C LYS A 194 -14.56 11.81 15.38
N GLN A 195 -14.38 13.00 14.82
CA GLN A 195 -13.18 13.40 14.09
C GLN A 195 -12.36 14.39 14.90
N ILE A 196 -11.11 14.06 15.18
CA ILE A 196 -10.17 14.94 15.90
C ILE A 196 -9.42 15.81 14.90
N THR A 197 -9.19 17.05 15.25
CA THR A 197 -8.28 17.95 14.55
C THR A 197 -6.98 18.12 15.33
N PHE A 198 -5.90 18.41 14.62
CA PHE A 198 -4.61 18.74 15.19
C PHE A 198 -3.84 19.71 14.29
N PRO A 199 -2.91 20.53 14.83
CA PRO A 199 -2.11 21.45 14.03
C PRO A 199 -1.19 20.65 13.07
N VAL A 200 -0.92 21.23 11.90
CA VAL A 200 -0.09 20.62 10.85
C VAL A 200 1.11 21.51 10.54
N PRO A 201 2.35 21.06 10.78
CA PRO A 201 2.71 19.81 11.46
C PRO A 201 2.35 19.84 12.95
N PRO A 202 2.11 18.67 13.58
CA PRO A 202 1.91 18.60 15.03
C PRO A 202 3.21 18.86 15.78
N PRO A 203 3.15 19.37 17.04
CA PRO A 203 4.34 19.66 17.84
C PRO A 203 5.20 18.42 18.14
N SER A 204 4.57 17.25 18.37
CA SER A 204 5.27 15.99 18.66
C SER A 204 4.33 14.78 18.48
N LEU A 205 4.92 13.57 18.49
CA LEU A 205 4.16 12.31 18.53
C LEU A 205 3.35 12.17 19.82
N ASP A 206 3.91 12.59 20.95
CA ASP A 206 3.21 12.58 22.26
C ASP A 206 1.98 13.50 22.24
N TYR A 207 2.07 14.64 21.57
CA TYR A 207 0.92 15.53 21.38
C TYR A 207 -0.21 14.81 20.65
N LEU A 208 0.09 14.08 19.57
CA LEU A 208 -0.92 13.32 18.82
C LEU A 208 -1.55 12.22 19.68
N ALA A 209 -0.75 11.46 20.41
CA ALA A 209 -1.24 10.43 21.32
C ALA A 209 -2.18 11.01 22.39
N LYS A 210 -1.78 12.13 23.00
CA LYS A 210 -2.57 12.82 24.02
C LYS A 210 -3.89 13.38 23.43
N ARG A 211 -3.86 13.96 22.24
CA ARG A 211 -5.08 14.43 21.55
C ARG A 211 -6.10 13.33 21.32
N ILE A 212 -5.64 12.12 20.99
CA ILE A 212 -6.52 10.96 20.85
C ILE A 212 -7.05 10.55 22.25
N GLU A 213 -6.18 10.46 23.25
CA GLU A 213 -6.56 10.05 24.60
C GLU A 213 -7.64 10.95 25.21
N GLU A 214 -7.51 12.27 25.06
CA GLU A 214 -8.46 13.27 25.57
C GLU A 214 -9.88 13.11 25.00
N GLN A 215 -10.04 12.45 23.84
CA GLN A 215 -11.33 12.26 23.19
C GLN A 215 -11.97 10.90 23.47
N ILE A 216 -11.25 10.00 24.17
CA ILE A 216 -11.79 8.70 24.55
C ILE A 216 -12.84 8.88 25.64
N THR A 217 -13.99 8.22 25.48
CA THR A 217 -15.06 8.14 26.46
C THR A 217 -15.40 6.67 26.75
N PRO A 218 -16.24 6.37 27.74
CA PRO A 218 -16.72 4.99 27.99
C PRO A 218 -17.49 4.38 26.80
N LYS A 219 -17.96 5.20 25.87
CA LYS A 219 -18.67 4.77 24.65
C LYS A 219 -17.73 4.49 23.47
N THR A 220 -16.48 4.91 23.54
CA THR A 220 -15.49 4.68 22.48
C THR A 220 -15.21 3.18 22.36
N LYS A 221 -15.49 2.61 21.16
CA LYS A 221 -15.28 1.20 20.84
C LYS A 221 -14.21 0.99 19.80
N VAL A 222 -13.98 1.98 18.95
CA VAL A 222 -13.00 1.90 17.85
C VAL A 222 -12.19 3.20 17.79
N ILE A 223 -10.89 3.05 17.60
CA ILE A 223 -9.99 4.12 17.13
C ILE A 223 -9.51 3.70 15.74
N HIS A 224 -9.74 4.54 14.73
CA HIS A 224 -9.25 4.31 13.37
C HIS A 224 -8.35 5.47 12.97
N ILE A 225 -7.07 5.20 12.72
CA ILE A 225 -6.08 6.21 12.35
C ILE A 225 -5.17 5.73 11.22
N CYS A 226 -4.67 6.68 10.43
CA CYS A 226 -3.57 6.41 9.51
C CYS A 226 -2.26 6.13 10.30
N HIS A 227 -1.45 5.18 9.84
CA HIS A 227 -0.06 5.09 10.26
C HIS A 227 0.75 6.28 9.72
N MET A 228 0.50 6.64 8.45
CA MET A 228 0.97 7.87 7.82
C MET A 228 -0.19 8.51 7.04
N THR A 229 -0.46 9.79 7.27
CA THR A 229 -1.54 10.48 6.56
C THR A 229 -1.24 10.62 5.07
N ASN A 230 -2.26 10.46 4.24
CA ASN A 230 -2.16 10.65 2.80
C ASN A 230 -2.05 12.13 2.37
N ARG A 231 -2.31 13.07 3.26
CA ARG A 231 -2.33 14.51 3.00
C ARG A 231 -0.93 15.11 3.14
N THR A 232 -0.42 15.12 4.35
CA THR A 232 0.83 15.78 4.72
C THR A 232 1.97 14.81 5.01
N GLY A 233 1.71 13.49 5.04
CA GLY A 233 2.72 12.49 5.34
C GLY A 233 3.12 12.44 6.82
N GLN A 234 2.27 12.94 7.72
CA GLN A 234 2.49 12.82 9.16
C GLN A 234 2.41 11.36 9.59
N ILE A 235 3.45 10.86 10.22
CA ILE A 235 3.50 9.53 10.86
C ILE A 235 2.91 9.64 12.26
N PHE A 236 2.04 8.69 12.64
CA PHE A 236 1.40 8.64 13.95
C PHE A 236 2.14 7.70 14.92
N PRO A 237 2.06 7.93 16.23
CA PRO A 237 2.62 7.06 17.27
C PRO A 237 1.75 5.80 17.47
N VAL A 238 1.69 4.93 16.45
CA VAL A 238 0.77 3.80 16.35
C VAL A 238 0.86 2.88 17.57
N LYS A 239 2.07 2.52 18.02
CA LYS A 239 2.27 1.63 19.18
C LYS A 239 1.60 2.19 20.44
N THR A 240 1.84 3.45 20.74
CA THR A 240 1.26 4.11 21.91
C THR A 240 -0.26 4.10 21.85
N ILE A 241 -0.84 4.38 20.68
CA ILE A 241 -2.29 4.40 20.48
C ILE A 241 -2.89 2.98 20.56
N CYS A 242 -2.21 1.98 20.00
CA CYS A 242 -2.65 0.58 20.10
C CYS A 242 -2.63 0.06 21.54
N GLN A 243 -1.58 0.39 22.29
CA GLN A 243 -1.49 0.04 23.71
C GLN A 243 -2.57 0.75 24.55
N MET A 244 -2.81 2.04 24.26
CA MET A 244 -3.87 2.83 24.89
C MET A 244 -5.25 2.23 24.65
N GLY A 245 -5.57 1.85 23.39
CA GLY A 245 -6.82 1.20 23.04
C GLY A 245 -6.98 -0.15 23.73
N ARG A 246 -5.94 -0.99 23.70
CA ARG A 246 -5.97 -2.32 24.32
C ARG A 246 -6.21 -2.25 25.84
N ALA A 247 -5.55 -1.31 26.52
CA ALA A 247 -5.74 -1.12 27.97
C ALA A 247 -7.20 -0.74 28.33
N ARG A 248 -7.97 -0.26 27.38
CA ARG A 248 -9.37 0.17 27.55
C ARG A 248 -10.38 -0.75 26.83
N GLY A 249 -9.94 -1.84 26.23
CA GLY A 249 -10.79 -2.74 25.45
C GLY A 249 -11.35 -2.13 24.17
N ILE A 250 -10.67 -1.15 23.60
CA ILE A 250 -11.02 -0.45 22.34
C ILE A 250 -10.27 -1.11 21.20
N ASP A 251 -10.96 -1.43 20.10
CA ASP A 251 -10.34 -1.95 18.89
C ASP A 251 -9.63 -0.82 18.12
N VAL A 252 -8.38 -1.05 17.69
CA VAL A 252 -7.58 -0.05 16.98
C VAL A 252 -7.31 -0.51 15.55
N ILE A 253 -7.83 0.24 14.58
CA ILE A 253 -7.65 -0.01 13.14
C ILE A 253 -6.59 0.94 12.62
N ILE A 254 -5.60 0.40 11.92
CA ILE A 254 -4.50 1.17 11.35
C ILE A 254 -4.57 1.14 9.82
N ASP A 255 -4.73 2.34 9.23
CA ASP A 255 -4.56 2.54 7.79
C ASP A 255 -3.07 2.70 7.46
N GLY A 256 -2.50 1.63 6.94
CA GLY A 256 -1.09 1.53 6.55
C GLY A 256 -0.80 1.85 5.10
N ALA A 257 -1.78 2.34 4.34
CA ALA A 257 -1.68 2.52 2.89
C ALA A 257 -0.45 3.33 2.44
N HIS A 258 0.04 4.23 3.27
CA HIS A 258 1.21 5.06 2.97
C HIS A 258 2.46 4.70 3.76
N ALA A 259 2.38 3.83 4.76
CA ALA A 259 3.52 3.48 5.60
C ALA A 259 4.22 2.19 5.15
N PHE A 260 3.44 1.14 4.82
CA PHE A 260 3.98 -0.17 4.47
C PHE A 260 4.93 -0.10 3.27
N ALA A 261 6.15 -0.57 3.45
CA ALA A 261 7.23 -0.55 2.47
C ALA A 261 7.70 0.87 2.02
N GLN A 262 7.27 1.94 2.70
CA GLN A 262 7.85 3.27 2.52
C GLN A 262 9.06 3.48 3.44
N PHE A 263 8.97 3.01 4.67
CA PHE A 263 10.04 3.00 5.67
C PHE A 263 9.98 1.70 6.47
N PRO A 264 11.09 1.29 7.13
CA PRO A 264 11.15 0.02 7.85
C PRO A 264 10.37 0.06 9.15
N PHE A 265 9.61 -0.98 9.41
CA PHE A 265 8.98 -1.34 10.68
C PHE A 265 8.47 -2.79 10.62
N GLN A 266 8.17 -3.38 11.77
CA GLN A 266 7.58 -4.69 11.91
C GLN A 266 6.25 -4.60 12.69
N GLN A 267 5.40 -5.62 12.59
CA GLN A 267 4.11 -5.64 13.31
C GLN A 267 4.29 -5.45 14.83
N GLN A 268 5.34 -6.01 15.42
CA GLN A 268 5.65 -5.86 16.84
C GLN A 268 6.00 -4.41 17.25
N ASP A 269 6.45 -3.58 16.30
CA ASP A 269 6.71 -2.17 16.55
C ASP A 269 5.41 -1.37 16.60
N LEU A 270 4.34 -1.89 16.04
CA LEU A 270 3.02 -1.28 16.02
C LEU A 270 2.11 -1.87 17.11
N ASP A 271 2.23 -3.17 17.36
CA ASP A 271 1.38 -3.94 18.27
C ASP A 271 -0.12 -3.77 18.00
N CYS A 272 -0.49 -3.59 16.73
CA CYS A 272 -1.86 -3.36 16.28
C CYS A 272 -2.69 -4.64 16.22
N ASP A 273 -4.02 -4.49 16.26
CA ASP A 273 -4.96 -5.59 16.10
C ASP A 273 -5.41 -5.74 14.64
N TYR A 274 -5.48 -4.64 13.89
CA TYR A 274 -5.88 -4.58 12.48
C TYR A 274 -4.99 -3.62 11.73
N TYR A 275 -4.56 -4.03 10.52
CA TYR A 275 -3.74 -3.19 9.64
C TYR A 275 -4.11 -3.44 8.18
N GLY A 276 -4.55 -2.41 7.47
CA GLY A 276 -4.86 -2.49 6.04
C GLY A 276 -3.89 -1.68 5.20
N THR A 277 -3.42 -2.23 4.07
CA THR A 277 -2.52 -1.49 3.17
C THR A 277 -2.75 -1.80 1.71
N SER A 278 -2.31 -0.88 0.83
CA SER A 278 -2.26 -1.04 -0.61
C SER A 278 -0.83 -1.40 -1.05
N LEU A 279 -0.67 -2.55 -1.71
CA LEU A 279 0.65 -3.02 -2.16
C LEU A 279 1.11 -2.31 -3.44
N HIS A 280 0.17 -1.76 -4.24
CA HIS A 280 0.44 -1.01 -5.47
C HIS A 280 0.92 0.44 -5.23
N LYS A 281 1.28 0.80 -3.99
CA LYS A 281 1.90 2.11 -3.66
C LYS A 281 3.40 1.92 -3.45
N TRP A 282 3.81 1.64 -2.22
CA TRP A 282 5.23 1.62 -1.87
C TRP A 282 5.90 0.25 -2.02
N VAL A 283 5.14 -0.86 -2.04
CA VAL A 283 5.68 -2.18 -2.44
C VAL A 283 5.95 -2.23 -3.94
N LEU A 284 5.22 -1.40 -4.75
CA LEU A 284 5.30 -1.37 -6.20
C LEU A 284 4.73 -2.64 -6.86
N ALA A 285 3.78 -3.29 -6.18
CA ALA A 285 3.06 -4.46 -6.67
C ALA A 285 2.02 -4.09 -7.74
N PRO A 286 1.43 -5.05 -8.46
CA PRO A 286 0.38 -4.79 -9.44
C PRO A 286 -0.76 -3.93 -8.88
N ILE A 287 -1.33 -3.08 -9.75
CA ILE A 287 -2.52 -2.28 -9.41
C ILE A 287 -3.66 -3.24 -9.04
N GLY A 288 -4.37 -2.94 -7.97
CA GLY A 288 -5.43 -3.85 -7.49
C GLY A 288 -4.91 -4.93 -6.54
N THR A 289 -3.83 -4.66 -5.81
CA THR A 289 -3.30 -5.53 -4.75
C THR A 289 -3.22 -4.80 -3.41
N GLY A 290 -3.58 -5.50 -2.34
CA GLY A 290 -3.58 -5.03 -0.97
C GLY A 290 -3.37 -6.17 0.03
N MET A 291 -3.29 -5.81 1.30
CA MET A 291 -3.11 -6.73 2.41
C MET A 291 -3.94 -6.27 3.61
N LEU A 292 -4.61 -7.20 4.25
CA LEU A 292 -5.22 -7.05 5.56
C LEU A 292 -4.50 -7.95 6.56
N TYR A 293 -3.95 -7.36 7.61
CA TYR A 293 -3.53 -8.06 8.81
C TYR A 293 -4.64 -8.02 9.85
N VAL A 294 -4.96 -9.16 10.44
CA VAL A 294 -5.85 -9.28 11.59
C VAL A 294 -5.18 -10.16 12.63
N ARG A 295 -4.95 -9.62 13.84
CA ARG A 295 -4.41 -10.42 14.96
C ARG A 295 -5.25 -11.69 15.14
N LYS A 296 -4.62 -12.85 15.27
CA LYS A 296 -5.26 -14.17 15.28
C LYS A 296 -6.46 -14.26 16.24
N SER A 297 -6.34 -13.68 17.42
CA SER A 297 -7.43 -13.64 18.43
C SER A 297 -8.62 -12.76 18.03
N ARG A 298 -8.48 -11.96 16.98
CA ARG A 298 -9.51 -11.05 16.48
C ARG A 298 -10.22 -11.56 15.23
N ILE A 299 -9.67 -12.54 14.50
CA ILE A 299 -10.22 -13.02 13.23
C ILE A 299 -11.70 -13.43 13.38
N ALA A 300 -12.03 -14.22 14.40
CA ALA A 300 -13.39 -14.70 14.62
C ALA A 300 -14.41 -13.60 14.94
N LYS A 301 -13.96 -12.41 15.38
CA LYS A 301 -14.82 -11.28 15.71
C LYS A 301 -15.33 -10.49 14.50
N ILE A 302 -14.60 -10.57 13.38
CA ILE A 302 -14.90 -9.76 12.20
C ILE A 302 -15.77 -10.57 11.25
N TRP A 303 -16.92 -10.03 10.89
CA TRP A 303 -17.71 -10.55 9.79
C TRP A 303 -17.02 -10.26 8.45
N PRO A 304 -16.92 -11.24 7.54
CA PRO A 304 -16.40 -10.97 6.21
C PRO A 304 -17.40 -10.08 5.44
N MET A 305 -16.88 -9.24 4.55
CA MET A 305 -17.71 -8.35 3.73
C MET A 305 -18.57 -9.13 2.73
N MET A 306 -18.03 -10.22 2.18
CA MET A 306 -18.78 -11.23 1.42
C MET A 306 -18.87 -12.50 2.27
N PRO A 307 -20.02 -13.21 2.24
CA PRO A 307 -20.23 -14.35 3.13
C PRO A 307 -19.25 -15.49 2.84
N ALA A 308 -18.71 -16.05 3.91
CA ALA A 308 -17.88 -17.23 3.89
C ALA A 308 -18.56 -18.37 4.68
N PRO A 309 -18.21 -19.66 4.41
CA PRO A 309 -18.72 -20.79 5.20
C PRO A 309 -18.41 -20.63 6.69
N GLU A 310 -19.33 -21.06 7.56
CA GLU A 310 -19.16 -21.00 9.02
C GLU A 310 -17.90 -21.70 9.50
N SER A 311 -17.50 -22.78 8.83
CA SER A 311 -16.24 -23.50 9.10
C SER A 311 -14.98 -22.64 8.96
N MET A 312 -15.07 -21.49 8.30
CA MET A 312 -13.97 -20.52 8.13
C MET A 312 -13.99 -19.39 9.17
N GLN A 313 -14.85 -19.42 10.18
CA GLN A 313 -14.98 -18.30 11.13
C GLN A 313 -13.66 -17.84 11.75
N GLY A 314 -12.75 -18.76 12.10
CA GLY A 314 -11.42 -18.48 12.64
C GLY A 314 -10.30 -18.41 11.59
N ASN A 315 -10.60 -18.55 10.31
CA ASN A 315 -9.63 -18.60 9.23
C ASN A 315 -9.54 -17.23 8.54
N ILE A 316 -8.33 -16.71 8.42
CA ILE A 316 -8.07 -15.40 7.78
C ILE A 316 -8.54 -15.36 6.32
N ARG A 317 -8.54 -16.50 5.62
CA ARG A 317 -8.93 -16.62 4.21
C ARG A 317 -10.43 -16.36 3.98
N LYS A 318 -11.25 -16.32 5.04
CA LYS A 318 -12.67 -15.90 4.93
C LYS A 318 -12.83 -14.50 4.35
N PHE A 319 -11.80 -13.65 4.49
CA PHE A 319 -11.79 -12.31 3.93
C PHE A 319 -11.40 -12.25 2.45
N GLU A 320 -11.03 -13.39 1.86
CA GLU A 320 -10.69 -13.55 0.45
C GLU A 320 -11.79 -14.23 -0.37
N GLU A 321 -12.92 -14.60 0.25
CA GLU A 321 -14.09 -15.22 -0.40
C GLU A 321 -14.88 -14.18 -1.23
N ILE A 322 -14.26 -13.69 -2.32
CA ILE A 322 -14.81 -12.64 -3.18
C ILE A 322 -15.32 -13.16 -4.55
N GLY A 323 -15.38 -14.48 -4.72
CA GLY A 323 -15.73 -15.10 -5.98
C GLY A 323 -14.59 -15.12 -7.00
N THR A 324 -14.92 -15.43 -8.26
CA THR A 324 -13.93 -15.55 -9.32
C THR A 324 -13.25 -14.20 -9.60
N HIS A 325 -11.93 -14.18 -9.52
CA HIS A 325 -11.09 -13.01 -9.79
C HIS A 325 -9.70 -13.46 -10.29
N PRO A 326 -8.92 -12.59 -10.98
CA PRO A 326 -7.63 -12.96 -11.52
C PRO A 326 -6.64 -13.42 -10.45
N ALA A 327 -5.99 -14.54 -10.67
CA ALA A 327 -4.91 -15.05 -9.82
C ALA A 327 -3.54 -14.42 -10.18
N SER A 328 -3.41 -13.91 -11.41
CA SER A 328 -2.20 -13.31 -11.98
C SER A 328 -1.63 -12.18 -11.12
N GLN A 329 -2.45 -11.20 -10.77
CA GLN A 329 -2.05 -10.04 -9.96
C GLN A 329 -1.51 -10.45 -8.60
N ARG A 330 -2.21 -11.36 -7.90
CA ARG A 330 -1.83 -11.81 -6.56
C ARG A 330 -0.49 -12.56 -6.57
N ASN A 331 -0.26 -13.42 -7.55
CA ASN A 331 0.99 -14.16 -7.68
C ASN A 331 2.18 -13.26 -8.01
N ALA A 332 1.98 -12.19 -8.80
CA ALA A 332 3.01 -11.24 -9.16
C ALA A 332 3.49 -10.34 -7.99
N ILE A 333 2.76 -10.30 -6.86
CA ILE A 333 3.20 -9.63 -5.63
C ILE A 333 4.58 -10.16 -5.18
N THR A 334 4.87 -11.44 -5.42
CA THR A 334 6.17 -12.04 -5.09
C THR A 334 7.34 -11.30 -5.72
N GLU A 335 7.22 -10.92 -7.00
CA GLU A 335 8.27 -10.19 -7.70
C GLU A 335 8.42 -8.74 -7.20
N ALA A 336 7.32 -8.12 -6.79
CA ALA A 336 7.38 -6.81 -6.16
C ALA A 336 8.11 -6.85 -4.80
N LEU A 337 7.88 -7.90 -4.01
CA LEU A 337 8.60 -8.14 -2.77
C LEU A 337 10.08 -8.43 -3.02
N ASN A 338 10.42 -9.24 -4.06
CA ASN A 338 11.81 -9.46 -4.49
C ASN A 338 12.51 -8.14 -4.82
N PHE A 339 11.85 -7.28 -5.58
CA PHE A 339 12.38 -5.99 -5.98
C PHE A 339 12.55 -5.05 -4.76
N HIS A 340 11.56 -4.98 -3.88
CA HIS A 340 11.64 -4.21 -2.64
C HIS A 340 12.79 -4.67 -1.73
N GLU A 341 12.92 -5.98 -1.51
CA GLU A 341 14.00 -6.58 -0.70
C GLU A 341 15.37 -6.33 -1.32
N SER A 342 15.49 -6.36 -2.66
CA SER A 342 16.74 -6.06 -3.36
C SER A 342 17.20 -4.63 -3.13
N ILE A 343 16.31 -3.65 -3.17
CA ILE A 343 16.63 -2.26 -2.81
C ILE A 343 17.01 -2.18 -1.32
N GLY A 344 16.25 -2.84 -0.45
CA GLY A 344 16.35 -2.76 1.00
C GLY A 344 15.54 -1.60 1.57
N ALA A 345 14.79 -1.89 2.65
CA ALA A 345 13.85 -0.95 3.26
C ALA A 345 14.50 0.36 3.74
N GLU A 346 15.65 0.27 4.40
CA GLU A 346 16.40 1.42 4.89
C GLU A 346 16.90 2.32 3.75
N ARG A 347 17.54 1.72 2.73
CA ARG A 347 18.05 2.46 1.56
C ARG A 347 16.92 3.18 0.83
N LYS A 348 15.77 2.51 0.71
CA LYS A 348 14.57 3.08 0.11
C LYS A 348 14.05 4.27 0.92
N ALA A 349 13.92 4.13 2.22
CA ALA A 349 13.45 5.19 3.09
C ALA A 349 14.37 6.43 3.05
N GLU A 350 15.68 6.22 3.11
CA GLU A 350 16.66 7.32 3.04
C GLU A 350 16.64 8.01 1.66
N ARG A 351 16.52 7.26 0.55
CA ARG A 351 16.33 7.87 -0.78
C ARG A 351 15.07 8.74 -0.84
N LEU A 352 13.95 8.23 -0.36
CA LEU A 352 12.68 8.94 -0.38
C LEU A 352 12.74 10.22 0.47
N ARG A 353 13.36 10.17 1.66
CA ARG A 353 13.61 11.34 2.50
C ARG A 353 14.55 12.35 1.80
N TYR A 354 15.61 11.86 1.15
CA TYR A 354 16.55 12.70 0.40
C TYR A 354 15.85 13.45 -0.74
N LEU A 355 15.04 12.76 -1.57
CA LEU A 355 14.29 13.39 -2.65
C LEU A 355 13.30 14.44 -2.12
N ARG A 356 12.56 14.14 -1.03
CA ARG A 356 11.67 15.10 -0.40
C ARG A 356 12.42 16.34 0.11
N LYS A 357 13.50 16.13 0.86
CA LYS A 357 14.30 17.24 1.43
C LYS A 357 14.95 18.10 0.36
N ARG A 358 15.29 17.53 -0.81
CA ARG A 358 15.93 18.26 -1.90
C ARG A 358 15.09 19.44 -2.40
N TRP A 359 13.82 19.26 -2.62
CA TRP A 359 12.94 20.34 -3.04
C TRP A 359 12.43 21.18 -1.85
N SER A 360 12.05 20.55 -0.74
CA SER A 360 11.42 21.25 0.36
C SER A 360 12.36 22.23 1.07
N ASN A 361 13.66 21.90 1.20
CA ASN A 361 14.63 22.79 1.81
C ASN A 361 14.89 24.06 0.99
N GLN A 362 14.84 23.95 -0.34
CA GLN A 362 15.03 25.10 -1.21
C GLN A 362 13.79 26.01 -1.24
N LEU A 363 12.59 25.40 -1.31
CA LEU A 363 11.36 26.17 -1.45
C LEU A 363 10.95 26.85 -0.13
N ARG A 364 11.28 26.28 1.04
CA ARG A 364 10.90 26.87 2.33
C ARG A 364 11.51 28.24 2.59
N GLU A 365 12.63 28.55 1.95
CA GLU A 365 13.31 29.85 2.07
C GLU A 365 12.61 30.97 1.28
N LEU A 366 11.60 30.63 0.46
CA LEU A 366 10.87 31.60 -0.35
C LEU A 366 9.75 32.26 0.46
N PRO A 367 9.49 33.57 0.27
CA PRO A 367 8.39 34.25 0.94
C PRO A 367 7.04 33.60 0.65
N GLY A 368 6.20 33.49 1.69
CA GLY A 368 4.85 32.92 1.58
C GLY A 368 4.78 31.42 1.43
N VAL A 369 5.91 30.71 1.47
CA VAL A 369 5.97 29.24 1.43
C VAL A 369 5.89 28.65 2.84
N LYS A 370 5.04 27.64 2.99
CA LYS A 370 4.91 26.83 4.20
C LYS A 370 5.05 25.34 3.83
N ILE A 371 6.06 24.69 4.38
CA ILE A 371 6.23 23.24 4.28
C ILE A 371 5.54 22.61 5.50
N LEU A 372 4.42 21.91 5.27
CA LEU A 372 3.58 21.35 6.32
C LEU A 372 4.00 19.90 6.71
N ASN A 373 5.31 19.66 6.73
CA ASN A 373 5.91 18.41 7.15
C ASN A 373 6.84 18.63 8.33
N SER A 374 6.87 17.67 9.24
CA SER A 374 7.94 17.60 10.25
C SER A 374 9.29 17.31 9.57
N GLU A 375 10.36 17.91 10.06
CA GLU A 375 11.73 17.59 9.65
C GLU A 375 12.27 16.32 10.34
N ASP A 376 11.61 15.92 11.41
CA ASP A 376 11.94 14.71 12.15
C ASP A 376 11.67 13.47 11.27
N PRO A 377 12.67 12.61 11.05
CA PRO A 377 12.53 11.38 10.27
C PRO A 377 11.57 10.35 10.91
N GLU A 378 11.30 10.45 12.21
CA GLU A 378 10.30 9.61 12.89
C GLU A 378 8.87 10.06 12.56
N GLN A 379 8.68 11.29 12.13
CA GLN A 379 7.39 11.88 11.84
C GLN A 379 7.09 12.03 10.34
N SER A 380 8.06 11.76 9.44
CA SER A 380 7.89 11.97 8.00
C SER A 380 8.82 11.09 7.15
N CYS A 381 8.42 10.83 5.90
CA CYS A 381 9.27 10.13 4.93
C CYS A 381 9.11 10.72 3.51
N ALA A 382 8.52 9.99 2.54
CA ALA A 382 8.44 10.39 1.13
C ALA A 382 7.45 11.51 0.85
N ILE A 383 6.32 11.53 1.56
CA ILE A 383 5.25 12.49 1.29
C ILE A 383 5.64 13.86 1.79
N GLY A 384 5.69 14.84 0.89
CA GLY A 384 5.89 16.23 1.21
C GLY A 384 4.65 17.06 0.89
N PHE A 385 4.46 18.18 1.60
CA PHE A 385 3.35 19.09 1.38
C PHE A 385 3.84 20.55 1.40
N ILE A 386 3.49 21.28 0.35
CA ILE A 386 3.81 22.70 0.20
C ILE A 386 2.54 23.51 0.06
N SER A 387 2.38 24.52 0.91
CA SER A 387 1.39 25.59 0.78
C SER A 387 2.09 26.87 0.33
N VAL A 388 1.47 27.64 -0.54
CA VAL A 388 2.02 28.91 -1.03
C VAL A 388 0.94 30.00 -0.88
N ASP A 389 1.21 31.00 -0.08
CA ASP A 389 0.28 32.10 0.17
C ASP A 389 -0.06 32.82 -1.15
N GLY A 390 -1.34 33.13 -1.35
CA GLY A 390 -1.83 33.82 -2.55
C GLY A 390 -2.11 32.91 -3.76
N PHE A 391 -1.82 31.60 -3.68
CA PHE A 391 -2.12 30.65 -4.76
C PHE A 391 -3.24 29.68 -4.36
N ASP A 392 -4.19 29.50 -5.26
CA ASP A 392 -5.17 28.43 -5.19
C ASP A 392 -4.52 27.10 -5.59
N ALA A 393 -4.56 26.10 -4.71
CA ALA A 393 -3.84 24.85 -4.91
C ALA A 393 -4.31 24.05 -6.15
N PRO A 394 -5.63 23.90 -6.43
CA PRO A 394 -6.12 23.30 -7.65
C PRO A 394 -5.60 23.99 -8.93
N GLN A 395 -5.65 25.32 -8.97
CA GLN A 395 -5.17 26.08 -10.13
C GLN A 395 -3.65 25.95 -10.31
N LEU A 396 -2.88 25.94 -9.22
CA LEU A 396 -1.44 25.73 -9.25
C LEU A 396 -1.10 24.32 -9.77
N ALA A 397 -1.79 23.29 -9.30
CA ALA A 397 -1.59 21.91 -9.78
C ALA A 397 -1.90 21.80 -11.28
N MET A 398 -2.99 22.38 -11.74
CA MET A 398 -3.37 22.39 -13.15
C MET A 398 -2.34 23.15 -14.02
N HIS A 399 -1.87 24.31 -13.55
CA HIS A 399 -0.83 25.08 -14.24
C HIS A 399 0.50 24.29 -14.37
N LEU A 400 0.92 23.59 -13.31
CA LEU A 400 2.10 22.73 -13.36
C LEU A 400 1.94 21.61 -14.41
N TRP A 401 0.78 21.02 -14.48
CA TRP A 401 0.49 20.00 -15.49
C TRP A 401 0.45 20.55 -16.91
N ASP A 402 -0.32 21.59 -17.14
CA ASP A 402 -0.58 22.09 -18.50
C ASP A 402 0.67 22.68 -19.14
N LYS A 403 1.46 23.45 -18.38
CA LYS A 403 2.64 24.14 -18.92
C LYS A 403 3.95 23.36 -18.81
N TYR A 404 4.08 22.52 -17.78
CA TYR A 404 5.37 21.88 -17.46
C TYR A 404 5.32 20.37 -17.42
N ARG A 405 4.16 19.76 -17.63
CA ARG A 405 3.94 18.30 -17.48
C ARG A 405 4.41 17.74 -16.14
N ILE A 406 4.24 18.52 -15.08
CA ILE A 406 4.54 18.10 -13.70
C ILE A 406 3.24 17.68 -13.03
N TRP A 407 3.09 16.38 -12.73
CA TRP A 407 1.89 15.81 -12.14
C TRP A 407 1.97 15.80 -10.62
N THR A 408 1.14 16.61 -9.97
CA THR A 408 1.02 16.74 -8.50
C THR A 408 -0.44 16.58 -8.08
N VAL A 409 -0.69 16.59 -6.77
CA VAL A 409 -2.06 16.58 -6.23
C VAL A 409 -2.30 17.79 -5.35
N ALA A 410 -3.32 18.58 -5.71
CA ALA A 410 -3.86 19.61 -4.83
C ALA A 410 -4.68 18.97 -3.71
N ILE A 411 -4.45 19.40 -2.48
CA ILE A 411 -5.25 19.04 -1.32
C ILE A 411 -5.76 20.32 -0.67
N VAL A 412 -7.07 20.36 -0.44
CA VAL A 412 -7.74 21.45 0.26
C VAL A 412 -8.41 20.88 1.50
N THR A 413 -8.08 21.42 2.68
CA THR A 413 -8.76 21.16 3.94
C THR A 413 -9.43 22.46 4.37
N PRO A 414 -10.74 22.59 4.14
CA PRO A 414 -11.44 23.87 4.36
C PRO A 414 -11.24 24.41 5.79
N GLY A 415 -10.84 25.67 5.90
CA GLY A 415 -10.61 26.33 7.18
C GLY A 415 -9.28 26.01 7.87
N GLU A 416 -8.45 25.11 7.29
CA GLU A 416 -7.16 24.72 7.88
C GLU A 416 -5.98 25.04 6.96
N TYR A 417 -5.91 24.40 5.80
CA TYR A 417 -4.81 24.60 4.84
C TYR A 417 -5.18 24.11 3.44
N GLN A 418 -4.45 24.61 2.46
CA GLN A 418 -4.43 24.08 1.09
C GLN A 418 -3.01 24.07 0.55
N GLY A 419 -2.75 23.22 -0.42
CA GLY A 419 -1.42 23.13 -1.06
C GLY A 419 -1.27 21.92 -1.95
N LEU A 420 -0.03 21.67 -2.34
CA LEU A 420 0.34 20.52 -3.18
C LEU A 420 0.98 19.43 -2.35
N ARG A 421 0.49 18.21 -2.51
CA ARG A 421 1.19 17.02 -2.07
C ARG A 421 2.19 16.59 -3.14
N ILE A 422 3.44 16.43 -2.75
CA ILE A 422 4.56 16.05 -3.61
C ILE A 422 5.10 14.70 -3.12
N THR A 423 5.02 13.71 -3.99
CA THR A 423 5.41 12.32 -3.67
C THR A 423 6.29 11.72 -4.76
N PRO A 424 7.61 11.98 -4.73
CA PRO A 424 8.57 11.27 -5.57
C PRO A 424 8.63 9.79 -5.20
N ASN A 425 9.21 8.95 -6.06
CA ASN A 425 9.47 7.54 -5.75
C ASN A 425 10.93 7.18 -6.10
N VAL A 426 11.33 5.95 -5.84
CA VAL A 426 12.72 5.47 -6.03
C VAL A 426 13.25 5.63 -7.45
N TYR A 427 12.38 5.68 -8.44
CA TYR A 427 12.75 5.90 -9.84
C TYR A 427 12.84 7.38 -10.25
N SER A 428 12.42 8.31 -9.36
CA SER A 428 12.52 9.75 -9.63
C SER A 428 13.96 10.21 -9.63
N THR A 429 14.32 11.04 -10.63
CA THR A 429 15.68 11.59 -10.74
C THR A 429 15.83 12.91 -10.00
N LEU A 430 17.08 13.30 -9.73
CA LEU A 430 17.35 14.62 -9.17
C LEU A 430 16.98 15.73 -10.15
N GLU A 431 17.17 15.53 -11.46
CA GLU A 431 16.79 16.47 -12.50
C GLU A 431 15.27 16.76 -12.49
N GLU A 432 14.44 15.72 -12.31
CA GLU A 432 12.97 15.89 -12.17
C GLU A 432 12.61 16.70 -10.93
N ILE A 433 13.29 16.47 -9.82
CA ILE A 433 13.08 17.20 -8.56
C ILE A 433 13.57 18.66 -8.68
N ASP A 434 14.71 18.87 -9.31
CA ASP A 434 15.28 20.21 -9.52
C ASP A 434 14.41 21.02 -10.48
N THR A 435 13.94 20.41 -11.58
CA THR A 435 12.99 21.05 -12.52
C THR A 435 11.72 21.50 -11.79
N PHE A 436 11.13 20.64 -10.95
CA PHE A 436 9.97 21.03 -10.13
C PHE A 436 10.31 22.22 -9.22
N THR A 437 11.46 22.17 -8.55
CA THR A 437 11.91 23.22 -7.63
C THR A 437 12.13 24.56 -8.33
N GLU A 438 12.76 24.54 -9.50
CA GLU A 438 13.01 25.74 -10.32
C GLU A 438 11.70 26.35 -10.84
N VAL A 439 10.78 25.51 -11.34
CA VAL A 439 9.46 25.95 -11.82
C VAL A 439 8.68 26.60 -10.68
N MET A 440 8.61 25.95 -9.52
CA MET A 440 7.94 26.51 -8.34
C MET A 440 8.59 27.81 -7.89
N THR A 441 9.92 27.87 -7.83
CA THR A 441 10.64 29.11 -7.47
C THR A 441 10.31 30.26 -8.40
N ARG A 442 10.22 30.02 -9.70
CA ARG A 442 9.86 31.02 -10.71
C ARG A 442 8.43 31.50 -10.54
N ILE A 443 7.47 30.62 -10.32
CA ILE A 443 6.07 30.94 -10.10
C ILE A 443 5.92 31.77 -8.82
N ILE A 444 6.53 31.35 -7.71
CA ILE A 444 6.46 32.02 -6.41
C ILE A 444 7.07 33.43 -6.49
N LYS A 445 8.25 33.58 -7.09
CA LYS A 445 8.90 34.90 -7.26
C LYS A 445 8.12 35.85 -8.16
N ARG A 446 7.39 35.32 -9.14
CA ARG A 446 6.52 36.11 -10.01
C ARG A 446 5.24 36.57 -9.27
N GLY A 447 4.74 35.78 -8.33
CA GLY A 447 3.50 36.02 -7.59
C GLY A 447 2.24 35.78 -8.41
N SER A 448 2.33 35.11 -9.57
CA SER A 448 1.18 34.81 -10.45
C SER A 448 1.44 33.57 -11.32
N LEU A 449 0.33 32.99 -11.85
CA LEU A 449 0.35 31.88 -12.81
C LEU A 449 0.42 32.37 -14.27
N ALA A 450 0.46 33.65 -14.50
CA ALA A 450 0.46 34.25 -15.83
C ALA A 450 1.79 34.00 -16.60
#